data_cb81e1b536b7ef72da1ca43ec86d4d83
#
_entry.id   cb81e1b536b7ef72da1ca43ec86d4d83
#
_cell.length_a   1.000
_cell.length_b   1.000
_cell.length_c   1.000
_cell.angle_alpha   90.00
_cell.angle_beta   90.00
_cell.angle_gamma   90.00
#
_symmetry.space_group_name_H-M   'P 1'
#
loop_
_entity.id
_entity.type
_entity.pdbx_description
1 polymer ?
#
loop_
_entity_poly.entity_id
_entity_poly.type
_entity_poly.pdbx_seq_one_letter_code
_entity_poly.pdbx_strand_id
1 'polypeptide(L)'
;EFDAKVFRTKDRPIASDKVSIKLGIFYSLLLCFLALLVLLNFNYFTIILALGSMPLAFTYPLMKRFTYWPQLFLGITFNFGLILGWTAVKGQIELVTVIFYIGAIFWTLGYDTIYGYQDIKDDEIIGLKSTSIKFKSNPKKFLFISYSSLFILFLIGGFLIQFNYFYYLLSVMPLLHLFFFQMKIFNINDPSSCLKAFKSNNIFGLI
;
A
#
# COMPACT_ATOMS: atom_id res chain seq x y z
N GLU A 1 20.15 -8.82 0.90
CA GLU A 1 21.36 -8.04 1.25
C GLU A 1 21.01 -6.77 2.05
N PHE A 2 20.02 -5.96 1.62
CA PHE A 2 19.59 -4.78 2.37
C PHE A 2 18.88 -5.15 3.68
N ASP A 3 17.98 -6.12 3.68
CA ASP A 3 17.25 -6.57 4.87
C ASP A 3 18.18 -6.99 6.03
N ALA A 4 19.35 -7.56 5.72
CA ALA A 4 20.35 -7.94 6.72
C ALA A 4 21.04 -6.73 7.39
N LYS A 5 21.00 -5.55 6.76
CA LYS A 5 21.62 -4.31 7.26
C LYS A 5 20.66 -3.45 8.10
N VAL A 6 19.36 -3.70 8.01
CA VAL A 6 18.32 -2.96 8.75
C VAL A 6 17.98 -3.72 10.03
N PHE A 7 18.08 -3.08 11.19
CA PHE A 7 17.89 -3.70 12.50
C PHE A 7 16.59 -4.50 12.61
N ARG A 8 15.48 -3.93 12.10
CA ARG A 8 14.14 -4.55 12.17
C ARG A 8 13.98 -5.79 11.27
N THR A 9 14.73 -5.87 10.16
CA THR A 9 14.53 -6.90 9.13
C THR A 9 15.64 -7.95 9.08
N LYS A 10 16.73 -7.77 9.85
CA LYS A 10 17.86 -8.70 9.87
C LYS A 10 17.52 -10.13 10.27
N ASP A 11 16.48 -10.32 11.09
CA ASP A 11 16.04 -11.63 11.57
C ASP A 11 15.02 -12.33 10.66
N ARG A 12 14.68 -11.71 9.51
CA ARG A 12 13.82 -12.35 8.49
C ARG A 12 14.44 -13.65 8.00
N PRO A 13 13.63 -14.69 7.70
CA PRO A 13 14.14 -16.04 7.41
C PRO A 13 15.23 -16.12 6.33
N ILE A 14 15.12 -15.35 5.25
CA ILE A 14 16.13 -15.30 4.17
C ILE A 14 17.31 -14.40 4.57
N ALA A 15 17.05 -13.28 5.24
CA ALA A 15 18.11 -12.33 5.65
C ALA A 15 19.02 -12.91 6.73
N SER A 16 18.50 -13.81 7.58
CA SER A 16 19.20 -14.52 8.66
C SER A 16 19.67 -15.93 8.28
N ASP A 17 19.64 -16.28 6.99
CA ASP A 17 20.04 -17.59 6.44
C ASP A 17 19.28 -18.80 7.01
N LYS A 18 18.16 -18.60 7.72
CA LYS A 18 17.29 -19.69 8.21
C LYS A 18 16.59 -20.43 7.08
N VAL A 19 16.35 -19.74 5.96
CA VAL A 19 15.76 -20.29 4.74
C VAL A 19 16.67 -19.95 3.57
N SER A 20 17.08 -20.97 2.80
CA SER A 20 17.92 -20.74 1.62
C SER A 20 17.16 -19.95 0.53
N ILE A 21 17.87 -19.12 -0.23
CA ILE A 21 17.30 -18.36 -1.35
C ILE A 21 16.60 -19.29 -2.35
N LYS A 22 17.19 -20.47 -2.62
CA LYS A 22 16.59 -21.47 -3.54
C LYS A 22 15.22 -21.92 -3.07
N LEU A 23 15.08 -22.22 -1.77
CA LEU A 23 13.82 -22.63 -1.18
C LEU A 23 12.79 -21.48 -1.20
N GLY A 24 13.23 -20.24 -0.92
CA GLY A 24 12.39 -19.05 -1.04
C GLY A 24 11.85 -18.86 -2.47
N ILE A 25 12.71 -19.01 -3.49
CA ILE A 25 12.30 -18.94 -4.90
C ILE A 25 11.31 -20.05 -5.24
N PHE A 26 11.57 -21.29 -4.79
CA PHE A 26 10.67 -22.42 -5.03
C PHE A 26 9.25 -22.16 -4.48
N TYR A 27 9.14 -21.70 -3.22
CA TYR A 27 7.84 -21.38 -2.64
C TYR A 27 7.16 -20.21 -3.36
N SER A 28 7.92 -19.19 -3.78
CA SER A 28 7.36 -18.06 -4.53
C SER A 28 6.78 -18.52 -5.88
N LEU A 29 7.51 -19.37 -6.61
CA LEU A 29 7.03 -19.91 -7.88
C LEU A 29 5.82 -20.83 -7.70
N LEU A 30 5.80 -21.65 -6.65
CA LEU A 30 4.65 -22.50 -6.32
C LEU A 30 3.40 -21.67 -6.03
N LEU A 31 3.53 -20.60 -5.22
CA LEU A 31 2.42 -19.70 -4.90
C LEU A 31 1.95 -18.92 -6.15
N CYS A 32 2.87 -18.47 -7.01
CA CYS A 32 2.52 -17.84 -8.28
C CYS A 32 1.76 -18.81 -9.21
N PHE A 33 2.16 -20.08 -9.25
CA PHE A 33 1.47 -21.10 -10.02
C PHE A 33 0.04 -21.35 -9.50
N LEU A 34 -0.13 -21.49 -8.18
CA LEU A 34 -1.46 -21.64 -7.58
C LEU A 34 -2.34 -20.41 -7.83
N ALA A 35 -1.77 -19.22 -7.71
CA ALA A 35 -2.49 -17.97 -8.02
C ALA A 35 -2.90 -17.91 -9.49
N LEU A 36 -2.05 -18.40 -10.42
CA LEU A 36 -2.38 -18.49 -11.84
C LEU A 36 -3.57 -19.42 -12.08
N LEU A 37 -3.63 -20.58 -11.42
CA LEU A 37 -4.77 -21.50 -11.53
C LEU A 37 -6.08 -20.85 -11.11
N VAL A 38 -6.05 -20.02 -10.05
CA VAL A 38 -7.22 -19.23 -9.63
C VAL A 38 -7.55 -18.17 -10.68
N LEU A 39 -6.54 -17.44 -11.18
CA LEU A 39 -6.71 -16.38 -12.16
C LEU A 39 -7.36 -16.88 -13.46
N LEU A 40 -7.05 -18.09 -13.91
CA LEU A 40 -7.61 -18.67 -15.14
C LEU A 40 -9.13 -18.92 -15.07
N ASN A 41 -9.76 -18.81 -13.91
CA ASN A 41 -11.22 -18.90 -13.76
C ASN A 41 -11.95 -17.55 -13.96
N PHE A 42 -11.22 -16.46 -14.16
CA PHE A 42 -11.80 -15.14 -14.42
C PHE A 42 -11.99 -14.89 -15.91
N ASN A 43 -12.68 -13.78 -16.25
CA ASN A 43 -12.85 -13.38 -17.64
C ASN A 43 -11.48 -12.98 -18.26
N TYR A 44 -11.41 -13.08 -19.58
CA TYR A 44 -10.19 -12.87 -20.36
C TYR A 44 -9.55 -11.48 -20.14
N PHE A 45 -10.38 -10.44 -20.01
CA PHE A 45 -9.89 -9.08 -19.79
C PHE A 45 -9.18 -8.95 -18.42
N THR A 46 -9.75 -9.53 -17.38
CA THR A 46 -9.12 -9.56 -16.03
C THR A 46 -7.80 -10.35 -16.04
N ILE A 47 -7.75 -11.48 -16.78
CA ILE A 47 -6.51 -12.27 -16.90
C ILE A 47 -5.40 -11.42 -17.52
N ILE A 48 -5.68 -10.73 -18.63
CA ILE A 48 -4.69 -9.86 -19.31
C ILE A 48 -4.21 -8.75 -18.36
N LEU A 49 -5.12 -8.08 -17.65
CA LEU A 49 -4.77 -7.02 -16.72
C LEU A 49 -3.91 -7.54 -15.55
N ALA A 50 -4.26 -8.70 -15.01
CA ALA A 50 -3.49 -9.31 -13.92
C ALA A 50 -2.07 -9.68 -14.35
N LEU A 51 -1.92 -10.31 -15.52
CA LEU A 51 -0.61 -10.62 -16.08
C LEU A 51 0.19 -9.34 -16.40
N GLY A 52 -0.49 -8.31 -16.96
CA GLY A 52 0.10 -7.00 -17.23
C GLY A 52 0.55 -6.24 -15.97
N SER A 53 0.00 -6.55 -14.79
CA SER A 53 0.41 -5.95 -13.52
C SER A 53 1.65 -6.60 -12.89
N MET A 54 2.06 -7.80 -13.34
CA MET A 54 3.21 -8.52 -12.78
C MET A 54 4.52 -7.71 -12.81
N PRO A 55 4.87 -6.98 -13.89
CA PRO A 55 6.07 -6.13 -13.90
C PRO A 55 6.07 -5.10 -12.76
N LEU A 56 4.92 -4.53 -12.38
CA LEU A 56 4.82 -3.60 -11.24
C LEU A 56 5.18 -4.31 -9.93
N ALA A 57 4.68 -5.53 -9.72
CA ALA A 57 4.97 -6.31 -8.52
C ALA A 57 6.46 -6.67 -8.39
N PHE A 58 7.13 -6.95 -9.48
CA PHE A 58 8.57 -7.26 -9.47
C PHE A 58 9.47 -6.02 -9.37
N THR A 59 9.04 -4.88 -9.85
CA THR A 59 9.87 -3.67 -9.92
C THR A 59 9.72 -2.78 -8.69
N TYR A 60 8.54 -2.74 -8.02
CA TYR A 60 8.33 -1.81 -6.90
C TYR A 60 9.36 -1.94 -5.77
N PRO A 61 9.85 -3.16 -5.36
CA PRO A 61 10.83 -3.25 -4.28
C PRO A 61 12.16 -2.58 -4.61
N LEU A 62 12.47 -2.43 -5.90
CA LEU A 62 13.70 -1.80 -6.38
C LEU A 62 13.62 -0.27 -6.33
N MET A 63 12.42 0.29 -6.25
CA MET A 63 12.19 1.74 -6.33
C MET A 63 12.88 2.52 -5.22
N LYS A 64 13.09 1.93 -4.05
CA LYS A 64 13.88 2.55 -2.95
C LYS A 64 15.30 2.95 -3.36
N ARG A 65 15.85 2.36 -4.41
CA ARG A 65 17.19 2.67 -4.93
C ARG A 65 17.19 3.88 -5.85
N PHE A 66 16.10 4.13 -6.55
CA PHE A 66 16.04 5.08 -7.65
C PHE A 66 15.27 6.36 -7.31
N THR A 67 14.18 6.24 -6.55
CA THR A 67 13.24 7.35 -6.33
C THR A 67 12.87 7.53 -4.87
N TYR A 68 12.51 8.76 -4.50
CA TYR A 68 11.90 9.07 -3.19
C TYR A 68 10.40 8.70 -3.09
N TRP A 69 9.85 8.01 -4.10
CA TRP A 69 8.43 7.66 -4.19
C TRP A 69 8.14 6.15 -4.18
N PRO A 70 8.94 5.29 -3.50
CA PRO A 70 8.66 3.85 -3.49
C PRO A 70 7.28 3.53 -2.91
N GLN A 71 6.77 4.33 -1.96
CA GLN A 71 5.44 4.17 -1.39
C GLN A 71 4.31 4.43 -2.40
N LEU A 72 4.53 5.32 -3.36
CA LEU A 72 3.62 5.51 -4.49
C LEU A 72 3.58 4.28 -5.39
N PHE A 73 4.76 3.72 -5.72
CA PHE A 73 4.84 2.50 -6.52
C PHE A 73 4.22 1.31 -5.79
N LEU A 74 4.39 1.21 -4.46
CA LEU A 74 3.67 0.24 -3.65
C LEU A 74 2.16 0.45 -3.75
N GLY A 75 1.69 1.68 -3.61
CA GLY A 75 0.27 2.03 -3.74
C GLY A 75 -0.32 1.63 -5.09
N ILE A 76 0.39 1.92 -6.18
CA ILE A 76 -0.01 1.51 -7.54
C ILE A 76 -0.10 -0.02 -7.64
N THR A 77 0.92 -0.72 -7.17
CA THR A 77 1.01 -2.18 -7.27
C THR A 77 -0.01 -2.89 -6.38
N PHE A 78 -0.05 -2.51 -5.10
CA PHE A 78 -0.86 -3.17 -4.08
C PHE A 78 -2.36 -3.00 -4.31
N ASN A 79 -2.78 -1.78 -4.66
CA ASN A 79 -4.20 -1.51 -4.89
C ASN A 79 -4.70 -1.92 -6.28
N PHE A 80 -3.84 -2.46 -7.14
CA PHE A 80 -4.26 -2.94 -8.47
C PHE A 80 -5.32 -4.04 -8.37
N GLY A 81 -5.36 -4.76 -7.25
CA GLY A 81 -6.42 -5.71 -6.91
C GLY A 81 -7.83 -5.12 -6.95
N LEU A 82 -8.01 -3.82 -6.69
CA LEU A 82 -9.30 -3.15 -6.83
C LEU A 82 -9.76 -3.12 -8.30
N ILE A 83 -8.86 -2.81 -9.23
CA ILE A 83 -9.15 -2.87 -10.68
C ILE A 83 -9.48 -4.30 -11.08
N LEU A 84 -8.70 -5.29 -10.62
CA LEU A 84 -8.94 -6.70 -10.94
C LEU A 84 -10.28 -7.19 -10.40
N GLY A 85 -10.63 -6.86 -9.15
CA GLY A 85 -11.91 -7.23 -8.55
C GLY A 85 -13.10 -6.62 -9.31
N TRP A 86 -12.99 -5.36 -9.71
CA TRP A 86 -14.02 -4.69 -10.53
C TRP A 86 -14.17 -5.34 -11.89
N THR A 87 -13.08 -5.54 -12.61
CA THR A 87 -13.11 -6.14 -13.94
C THR A 87 -13.51 -7.60 -13.94
N ALA A 88 -13.25 -8.33 -12.86
CA ALA A 88 -13.72 -9.70 -12.70
C ALA A 88 -15.25 -9.81 -12.73
N VAL A 89 -15.96 -8.79 -12.22
CA VAL A 89 -17.42 -8.74 -12.18
C VAL A 89 -18.01 -8.03 -13.41
N LYS A 90 -17.42 -6.89 -13.80
CA LYS A 90 -17.97 -6.01 -14.85
C LYS A 90 -17.42 -6.29 -16.25
N GLY A 91 -16.30 -6.99 -16.36
CA GLY A 91 -15.62 -7.24 -17.64
C GLY A 91 -14.95 -6.03 -18.28
N GLN A 92 -14.99 -4.86 -17.63
CA GLN A 92 -14.46 -3.59 -18.15
C GLN A 92 -13.97 -2.69 -17.01
N ILE A 93 -13.12 -1.71 -17.34
CA ILE A 93 -12.73 -0.64 -16.43
C ILE A 93 -13.72 0.51 -16.60
N GLU A 94 -14.27 0.99 -15.50
CA GLU A 94 -15.13 2.17 -15.46
C GLU A 94 -14.40 3.34 -14.79
N LEU A 95 -14.80 4.58 -15.10
CA LEU A 95 -14.19 5.78 -14.52
C LEU A 95 -14.17 5.72 -12.99
N VAL A 96 -15.24 5.23 -12.39
CA VAL A 96 -15.37 5.13 -10.93
C VAL A 96 -14.36 4.15 -10.33
N THR A 97 -14.03 3.08 -11.03
CA THR A 97 -12.96 2.14 -10.62
C THR A 97 -11.61 2.85 -10.51
N VAL A 98 -11.30 3.68 -11.52
CA VAL A 98 -10.06 4.46 -11.53
C VAL A 98 -10.02 5.46 -10.37
N ILE A 99 -11.15 6.12 -10.08
CA ILE A 99 -11.26 7.08 -8.97
C ILE A 99 -11.02 6.39 -7.63
N PHE A 100 -11.67 5.26 -7.35
CA PHE A 100 -11.43 4.49 -6.14
C PHE A 100 -9.99 3.96 -6.05
N TYR A 101 -9.44 3.50 -7.17
CA TYR A 101 -8.05 3.04 -7.23
C TYR A 101 -7.05 4.16 -6.87
N ILE A 102 -7.21 5.35 -7.43
CA ILE A 102 -6.36 6.50 -7.09
C ILE A 102 -6.53 6.88 -5.61
N GLY A 103 -7.76 6.86 -5.10
CA GLY A 103 -8.02 7.08 -3.68
C GLY A 103 -7.30 6.07 -2.78
N ALA A 104 -7.34 4.80 -3.12
CA ALA A 104 -6.65 3.73 -2.39
C ALA A 104 -5.11 3.88 -2.47
N ILE A 105 -4.56 4.38 -3.59
CA ILE A 105 -3.13 4.73 -3.69
C ILE A 105 -2.78 5.82 -2.67
N PHE A 106 -3.59 6.86 -2.51
CA PHE A 106 -3.34 7.90 -1.51
C PHE A 106 -3.42 7.37 -0.07
N TRP A 107 -4.31 6.42 0.21
CA TRP A 107 -4.32 5.73 1.50
C TRP A 107 -3.00 4.99 1.76
N THR A 108 -2.58 4.17 0.81
CA THR A 108 -1.31 3.41 0.90
C THR A 108 -0.13 4.36 1.07
N LEU A 109 -0.11 5.44 0.30
CA LEU A 109 0.94 6.46 0.36
C LEU A 109 1.04 7.08 1.77
N GLY A 110 -0.09 7.34 2.42
CA GLY A 110 -0.15 7.85 3.79
C GLY A 110 0.38 6.84 4.80
N TYR A 111 -0.26 5.66 4.90
CA TYR A 111 0.09 4.71 5.95
C TYR A 111 1.48 4.08 5.78
N ASP A 112 1.93 3.84 4.55
CA ASP A 112 3.25 3.25 4.34
C ASP A 112 4.38 4.28 4.52
N THR A 113 4.09 5.57 4.34
CA THR A 113 5.01 6.64 4.77
C THR A 113 5.17 6.64 6.29
N ILE A 114 4.09 6.47 7.06
CA ILE A 114 4.17 6.29 8.52
C ILE A 114 5.03 5.07 8.87
N TYR A 115 4.81 3.95 8.17
CA TYR A 115 5.58 2.72 8.38
C TYR A 115 7.07 2.93 8.13
N GLY A 116 7.44 3.66 7.09
CA GLY A 116 8.83 3.94 6.73
C GLY A 116 9.59 4.80 7.74
N TYR A 117 8.91 5.54 8.62
CA TYR A 117 9.58 6.29 9.69
C TYR A 117 10.23 5.40 10.76
N GLN A 118 9.83 4.12 10.86
CA GLN A 118 10.47 3.17 11.78
C GLN A 118 11.93 2.92 11.43
N ASP A 119 12.25 2.88 10.15
CA ASP A 119 13.55 2.51 9.63
C ASP A 119 14.32 3.72 9.05
N ILE A 120 13.81 4.95 9.24
CA ILE A 120 14.32 6.15 8.54
C ILE A 120 15.82 6.38 8.77
N LYS A 121 16.34 6.09 9.97
CA LYS A 121 17.75 6.26 10.31
C LYS A 121 18.62 5.25 9.56
N ASP A 122 18.19 4.00 9.52
CA ASP A 122 18.90 2.93 8.82
C ASP A 122 18.85 3.16 7.31
N ASP A 123 17.69 3.53 6.77
CA ASP A 123 17.49 3.84 5.36
C ASP A 123 18.37 5.02 4.90
N GLU A 124 18.49 6.08 5.72
CA GLU A 124 19.38 7.22 5.43
C GLU A 124 20.86 6.80 5.41
N ILE A 125 21.31 5.97 6.36
CA ILE A 125 22.72 5.50 6.44
C ILE A 125 23.06 4.62 5.23
N ILE A 126 22.14 3.78 4.78
CA ILE A 126 22.33 2.85 3.66
C ILE A 126 22.17 3.57 2.31
N GLY A 127 21.66 4.81 2.30
CA GLY A 127 21.43 5.61 1.10
C GLY A 127 20.16 5.22 0.32
N LEU A 128 19.17 4.60 0.99
CA LEU A 128 17.88 4.32 0.41
C LEU A 128 17.00 5.58 0.36
N LYS A 129 16.02 5.58 -0.53
CA LYS A 129 15.11 6.69 -0.74
C LYS A 129 13.69 6.29 -0.35
N SER A 130 12.94 7.22 0.26
CA SER A 130 11.54 7.00 0.64
C SER A 130 10.78 8.33 0.76
N THR A 131 9.44 8.27 0.75
CA THR A 131 8.60 9.43 1.07
C THR A 131 8.79 9.85 2.53
N SER A 132 9.11 8.92 3.44
CA SER A 132 9.42 9.21 4.83
C SER A 132 10.65 10.13 4.95
N ILE A 133 11.71 9.88 4.17
CA ILE A 133 12.89 10.75 4.09
C ILE A 133 12.52 12.08 3.42
N LYS A 134 11.81 12.04 2.30
CA LYS A 134 11.44 13.23 1.51
C LYS A 134 10.60 14.23 2.30
N PHE A 135 9.65 13.74 3.09
CA PHE A 135 8.71 14.57 3.85
C PHE A 135 9.02 14.64 5.35
N LYS A 136 10.25 14.33 5.74
CA LYS A 136 10.73 14.34 7.13
C LYS A 136 10.50 15.69 7.83
N SER A 137 10.60 16.80 7.10
CA SER A 137 10.39 18.16 7.64
C SER A 137 8.92 18.48 7.93
N ASN A 138 7.98 17.91 7.18
CA ASN A 138 6.55 18.21 7.28
C ASN A 138 5.67 16.95 7.15
N PRO A 139 5.89 15.93 8.00
CA PRO A 139 5.22 14.63 7.85
C PRO A 139 3.69 14.73 7.99
N LYS A 140 3.20 15.49 8.98
CA LYS A 140 1.76 15.65 9.22
C LYS A 140 1.04 16.35 8.05
N LYS A 141 1.69 17.33 7.41
CA LYS A 141 1.12 18.01 6.23
C LYS A 141 0.97 17.04 5.07
N PHE A 142 1.99 16.20 4.84
CA PHE A 142 1.95 15.19 3.79
C PHE A 142 0.84 14.16 4.04
N LEU A 143 0.70 13.65 5.27
CA LEU A 143 -0.36 12.71 5.66
C LEU A 143 -1.74 13.36 5.49
N PHE A 144 -1.91 14.61 5.91
CA PHE A 144 -3.16 15.33 5.77
C PHE A 144 -3.58 15.44 4.30
N ILE A 145 -2.65 15.80 3.39
CA ILE A 145 -2.93 15.87 1.96
C ILE A 145 -3.31 14.48 1.42
N SER A 146 -2.56 13.44 1.76
CA SER A 146 -2.82 12.08 1.29
C SER A 146 -4.20 11.59 1.72
N TYR A 147 -4.55 11.76 3.00
CA TYR A 147 -5.85 11.31 3.51
C TYR A 147 -7.01 12.17 3.02
N SER A 148 -6.82 13.48 2.85
CA SER A 148 -7.83 14.32 2.23
C SER A 148 -8.11 13.91 0.78
N SER A 149 -7.05 13.60 0.01
CA SER A 149 -7.19 13.12 -1.37
C SER A 149 -7.94 11.78 -1.43
N LEU A 150 -7.63 10.83 -0.54
CA LEU A 150 -8.40 9.60 -0.39
C LEU A 150 -9.89 9.87 -0.22
N PHE A 151 -10.26 10.70 0.79
CA PHE A 151 -11.67 10.97 1.10
C PHE A 151 -12.40 11.68 -0.01
N ILE A 152 -11.80 12.71 -0.61
CA ILE A 152 -12.38 13.43 -1.74
C ILE A 152 -12.69 12.45 -2.88
N LEU A 153 -11.73 11.59 -3.24
CA LEU A 153 -11.91 10.63 -4.33
C LEU A 153 -12.96 9.57 -3.98
N PHE A 154 -13.02 9.09 -2.74
CA PHE A 154 -14.03 8.12 -2.32
C PHE A 154 -15.43 8.74 -2.31
N LEU A 155 -15.57 9.99 -1.87
CA LEU A 155 -16.86 10.68 -1.93
C LEU A 155 -17.31 10.90 -3.38
N ILE A 156 -16.40 11.31 -4.27
CA ILE A 156 -16.69 11.45 -5.71
C ILE A 156 -17.09 10.09 -6.31
N GLY A 157 -16.35 9.02 -6.00
CA GLY A 157 -16.67 7.67 -6.46
C GLY A 157 -18.05 7.21 -6.00
N GLY A 158 -18.38 7.42 -4.71
CA GLY A 158 -19.68 7.12 -4.16
C GLY A 158 -20.83 7.90 -4.83
N PHE A 159 -20.57 9.18 -5.17
CA PHE A 159 -21.53 10.01 -5.89
C PHE A 159 -21.77 9.48 -7.32
N LEU A 160 -20.74 9.09 -8.03
CA LEU A 160 -20.86 8.55 -9.39
C LEU A 160 -21.62 7.21 -9.46
N ILE A 161 -21.49 6.36 -8.42
CA ILE A 161 -22.24 5.10 -8.32
C ILE A 161 -23.66 5.33 -7.76
N GLN A 162 -23.93 6.54 -7.28
CA GLN A 162 -25.21 6.87 -6.60
C GLN A 162 -25.43 6.04 -5.33
N PHE A 163 -24.36 5.85 -4.54
CA PHE A 163 -24.51 5.22 -3.24
C PHE A 163 -25.49 5.99 -2.35
N ASN A 164 -26.26 5.26 -1.52
CA ASN A 164 -27.20 5.86 -0.61
C ASN A 164 -26.51 6.65 0.53
N TYR A 165 -27.30 7.39 1.31
CA TYR A 165 -26.76 8.24 2.38
C TYR A 165 -25.98 7.47 3.47
N PHE A 166 -26.23 6.20 3.66
CA PHE A 166 -25.50 5.38 4.62
C PHE A 166 -24.00 5.27 4.26
N TYR A 167 -23.66 5.23 2.97
CA TYR A 167 -22.26 5.25 2.55
C TYR A 167 -21.53 6.49 3.08
N TYR A 168 -22.14 7.66 2.96
CA TYR A 168 -21.56 8.93 3.40
C TYR A 168 -21.52 9.03 4.93
N LEU A 169 -22.54 8.55 5.60
CA LEU A 169 -22.59 8.48 7.07
C LEU A 169 -21.50 7.56 7.62
N LEU A 170 -21.37 6.37 7.06
CA LEU A 170 -20.35 5.40 7.49
C LEU A 170 -18.94 5.87 7.15
N SER A 171 -18.72 6.61 6.06
CA SER A 171 -17.41 7.14 5.70
C SER A 171 -16.84 8.15 6.72
N VAL A 172 -17.67 8.67 7.62
CA VAL A 172 -17.22 9.50 8.75
C VAL A 172 -16.34 8.69 9.72
N MET A 173 -16.60 7.42 9.93
CA MET A 173 -15.82 6.59 10.87
C MET A 173 -14.35 6.42 10.43
N PRO A 174 -14.04 5.99 9.19
CA PRO A 174 -12.67 5.95 8.71
C PRO A 174 -12.01 7.34 8.66
N LEU A 175 -12.77 8.41 8.38
CA LEU A 175 -12.26 9.79 8.45
C LEU A 175 -11.79 10.14 9.87
N LEU A 176 -12.64 9.90 10.87
CA LEU A 176 -12.29 10.13 12.29
C LEU A 176 -11.08 9.29 12.69
N HIS A 177 -11.01 8.04 12.24
CA HIS A 177 -9.88 7.17 12.52
C HIS A 177 -8.56 7.72 11.98
N LEU A 178 -8.50 8.11 10.70
CA LEU A 178 -7.26 8.58 10.10
C LEU A 178 -6.81 9.95 10.64
N PHE A 179 -7.73 10.93 10.72
CA PHE A 179 -7.37 12.29 11.08
C PHE A 179 -7.23 12.51 12.60
N PHE A 180 -8.10 11.90 13.41
CA PHE A 180 -8.08 12.16 14.86
C PHE A 180 -7.35 11.07 15.65
N PHE A 181 -7.44 9.81 15.26
CA PHE A 181 -6.74 8.75 15.96
C PHE A 181 -5.33 8.53 15.42
N GLN A 182 -5.19 8.18 14.15
CA GLN A 182 -3.90 7.81 13.56
C GLN A 182 -2.90 8.98 13.54
N MET A 183 -3.32 10.17 13.08
CA MET A 183 -2.45 11.35 13.08
C MET A 183 -2.12 11.87 14.48
N LYS A 184 -2.96 11.60 15.50
CA LYS A 184 -2.70 11.97 16.89
C LYS A 184 -1.62 11.10 17.52
N ILE A 185 -1.69 9.77 17.31
CA ILE A 185 -0.71 8.84 17.90
C ILE A 185 0.62 8.84 17.13
N PHE A 186 0.63 9.28 15.87
CA PHE A 186 1.83 9.33 15.05
C PHE A 186 2.85 10.33 15.56
N ASN A 187 4.07 9.83 15.87
CA ASN A 187 5.23 10.62 16.26
C ASN A 187 6.46 10.12 15.48
N ILE A 188 7.02 10.98 14.63
CA ILE A 188 8.20 10.66 13.79
C ILE A 188 9.43 10.21 14.62
N ASN A 189 9.55 10.67 15.86
CA ASN A 189 10.69 10.38 16.71
C ASN A 189 10.53 9.09 17.53
N ASP A 190 9.37 8.42 17.43
CA ASP A 190 9.07 7.19 18.16
C ASP A 190 8.66 6.09 17.19
N PRO A 191 9.58 5.15 16.86
CA PRO A 191 9.28 4.01 15.99
C PRO A 191 8.09 3.15 16.46
N SER A 192 7.89 3.06 17.78
CA SER A 192 6.78 2.27 18.34
C SER A 192 5.43 2.91 18.05
N SER A 193 5.35 4.24 18.12
CA SER A 193 4.16 5.00 17.76
C SER A 193 3.86 4.88 16.25
N CYS A 194 4.89 4.91 15.40
CA CYS A 194 4.75 4.70 13.96
C CYS A 194 4.18 3.30 13.67
N LEU A 195 4.70 2.27 14.33
CA LEU A 195 4.17 0.91 14.19
C LEU A 195 2.71 0.80 14.66
N LYS A 196 2.36 1.43 15.79
CA LYS A 196 1.00 1.46 16.32
C LYS A 196 0.05 2.16 15.34
N ALA A 197 0.46 3.32 14.81
CA ALA A 197 -0.31 4.06 13.80
C ALA A 197 -0.48 3.24 12.53
N PHE A 198 0.56 2.58 12.03
CA PHE A 198 0.49 1.67 10.89
C PHE A 198 -0.48 0.50 11.12
N LYS A 199 -0.34 -0.21 12.25
CA LYS A 199 -1.20 -1.35 12.59
C LYS A 199 -2.68 -0.96 12.75
N SER A 200 -2.98 0.29 13.09
CA SER A 200 -4.36 0.77 13.22
C SER A 200 -5.14 0.74 11.90
N ASN A 201 -4.45 0.63 10.75
CA ASN A 201 -5.11 0.44 9.45
C ASN A 201 -5.88 -0.89 9.33
N ASN A 202 -5.58 -1.88 10.20
CA ASN A 202 -6.41 -3.09 10.28
C ASN A 202 -7.85 -2.76 10.69
N ILE A 203 -8.04 -1.77 11.57
CA ILE A 203 -9.37 -1.28 11.96
C ILE A 203 -10.01 -0.53 10.80
N PHE A 204 -9.24 0.32 10.11
CA PHE A 204 -9.71 1.04 8.92
C PHE A 204 -10.25 0.09 7.84
N GLY A 205 -9.57 -1.04 7.61
CA GLY A 205 -10.00 -2.04 6.63
C GLY A 205 -11.24 -2.86 7.03
N LEU A 206 -11.67 -2.76 8.30
CA LEU A 206 -12.88 -3.43 8.81
C LEU A 206 -14.12 -2.53 8.83
N ILE A 207 -13.93 -1.22 8.75
CA ILE A 207 -14.99 -0.19 8.71
C ILE A 207 -15.47 -0.03 7.27
#